data_9e0a8f587335f44ecb8a43d7e8344c12
#
_entry.id   9e0a8f587335f44ecb8a43d7e8344c12
#
_cell.length_a   1.000
_cell.length_b   1.000
_cell.length_c   1.000
_cell.angle_alpha   90.00
_cell.angle_beta   90.00
_cell.angle_gamma   90.00
#
_symmetry.space_group_name_H-M   'P 1'
#
loop_
_entity.id
_entity.type
_entity.pdbx_description
1 polymer ?
#
loop_
_entity_poly.entity_id
_entity_poly.type
_entity_poly.pdbx_seq_one_letter_code
_entity_poly.pdbx_strand_id
1 'polypeptide(L)'
;GDGCVDFSPDQAGDAFQERVAMCDEALLNQFLDSGHVTEDALTDAIAKGAVFPCYFGSALKLEGVSEFLDGLERYTQVPDYPKGFRAKVFKISHDEQGTRLTWLKLTGGTLAVKTTLSGHPDTEDAWSEKVDQIRIYSGAKFTAAQQVTAGTVCAMNQTQKSPSWNQFLPIRCSCPRAPTCTGRSCS
;
A
#
# COMPACT_ATOMS: atom_id res chain seq x y z
N GLY A 1 -27.37 9.31 11.34
CA GLY A 1 -27.28 8.03 12.01
C GLY A 1 -26.49 8.17 13.30
N ASP A 2 -26.83 7.36 14.25
CA ASP A 2 -26.39 7.47 15.65
C ASP A 2 -24.88 7.21 15.90
N GLY A 3 -24.09 7.06 14.90
CA GLY A 3 -22.64 6.80 14.98
C GLY A 3 -21.74 7.93 14.46
N CYS A 4 -22.29 9.07 14.06
CA CYS A 4 -21.48 10.18 13.58
C CYS A 4 -21.14 11.13 14.74
N VAL A 5 -19.85 11.33 14.96
CA VAL A 5 -19.33 12.34 15.91
C VAL A 5 -18.89 13.52 15.09
N ASP A 6 -19.56 14.66 15.25
CA ASP A 6 -19.14 15.90 14.60
C ASP A 6 -17.89 16.44 15.30
N PHE A 7 -16.84 16.64 14.51
CA PHE A 7 -15.53 16.99 14.99
C PHE A 7 -15.05 18.27 14.32
N SER A 8 -15.06 19.34 15.07
CA SER A 8 -14.30 20.53 14.76
C SER A 8 -13.09 20.58 15.71
N PRO A 9 -11.87 20.91 15.23
CA PRO A 9 -10.67 21.01 16.08
C PRO A 9 -10.88 21.90 17.29
N ASP A 10 -11.74 22.91 17.16
CA ASP A 10 -12.08 23.86 18.22
C ASP A 10 -13.11 23.32 19.23
N GLN A 11 -13.72 22.16 18.96
CA GLN A 11 -14.76 21.53 19.76
C GLN A 11 -14.38 20.15 20.29
N ALA A 12 -13.10 19.77 20.19
CA ALA A 12 -12.56 18.50 20.71
C ALA A 12 -12.51 18.50 22.25
N GLY A 13 -13.68 18.71 22.89
CA GLY A 13 -13.83 18.62 24.33
C GLY A 13 -14.01 17.17 24.83
N ASP A 14 -14.18 17.02 26.13
CA ASP A 14 -14.31 15.72 26.81
C ASP A 14 -15.42 14.85 26.21
N ALA A 15 -16.52 15.44 25.77
CA ALA A 15 -17.63 14.72 25.15
C ALA A 15 -17.24 14.05 23.80
N PHE A 16 -16.32 14.65 23.02
CA PHE A 16 -15.78 14.02 21.82
C PHE A 16 -14.89 12.83 22.19
N GLN A 17 -13.99 13.00 23.15
CA GLN A 17 -13.07 11.98 23.62
C GLN A 17 -13.84 10.74 24.15
N GLU A 18 -14.87 10.96 24.95
CA GLU A 18 -15.73 9.91 25.48
C GLU A 18 -16.44 9.14 24.36
N ARG A 19 -17.00 9.83 23.38
CA ARG A 19 -17.71 9.19 22.25
C ARG A 19 -16.78 8.40 21.37
N VAL A 20 -15.58 8.89 21.10
CA VAL A 20 -14.55 8.16 20.33
C VAL A 20 -14.07 6.94 21.11
N ALA A 21 -13.87 7.07 22.43
CA ALA A 21 -13.48 5.95 23.27
C ALA A 21 -14.48 4.79 23.23
N MET A 22 -15.77 5.07 23.06
CA MET A 22 -16.81 4.04 22.95
C MET A 22 -16.78 3.24 21.64
N CYS A 23 -15.98 3.64 20.65
CA CYS A 23 -15.94 2.97 19.34
C CYS A 23 -15.06 1.71 19.31
N ASP A 24 -14.09 1.60 20.23
CA ASP A 24 -13.13 0.48 20.29
C ASP A 24 -12.72 0.22 21.73
N GLU A 25 -12.56 -1.06 22.10
CA GLU A 25 -12.22 -1.47 23.47
C GLU A 25 -10.84 -0.93 23.92
N ALA A 26 -9.88 -0.86 23.02
CA ALA A 26 -8.55 -0.33 23.34
C ALA A 26 -8.59 1.18 23.60
N LEU A 27 -9.41 1.92 22.85
CA LEU A 27 -9.63 3.35 23.06
C LEU A 27 -10.35 3.59 24.38
N LEU A 28 -11.34 2.75 24.73
CA LEU A 28 -12.08 2.86 25.98
C LEU A 28 -11.17 2.64 27.19
N ASN A 29 -10.35 1.59 27.15
CA ASN A 29 -9.39 1.30 28.22
C ASN A 29 -8.40 2.46 28.41
N GLN A 30 -7.86 3.01 27.32
CA GLN A 30 -6.96 4.15 27.40
C GLN A 30 -7.65 5.39 28.00
N PHE A 31 -8.89 5.66 27.59
CA PHE A 31 -9.66 6.78 28.11
C PHE A 31 -9.96 6.63 29.62
N LEU A 32 -10.30 5.42 30.07
CA LEU A 32 -10.54 5.13 31.51
C LEU A 32 -9.25 5.29 32.33
N ASP A 33 -8.08 4.95 31.75
CA ASP A 33 -6.80 5.01 32.47
C ASP A 33 -6.22 6.43 32.51
N SER A 34 -6.33 7.19 31.41
CA SER A 34 -5.64 8.47 31.22
C SER A 34 -6.56 9.69 31.09
N GLY A 35 -7.87 9.48 30.93
CA GLY A 35 -8.86 10.53 30.71
C GLY A 35 -8.86 11.12 29.30
N HIS A 36 -8.03 10.59 28.39
CA HIS A 36 -7.96 11.06 26.99
C HIS A 36 -7.54 9.95 26.04
N VAL A 37 -7.95 10.08 24.77
CA VAL A 37 -7.52 9.21 23.67
C VAL A 37 -6.35 9.89 22.96
N THR A 38 -5.22 9.18 22.83
CA THR A 38 -4.06 9.70 22.09
C THR A 38 -4.27 9.62 20.57
N GLU A 39 -3.56 10.46 19.82
CA GLU A 39 -3.63 10.47 18.37
C GLU A 39 -3.15 9.14 17.75
N ASP A 40 -2.12 8.53 18.33
CA ASP A 40 -1.60 7.23 17.89
C ASP A 40 -2.66 6.13 18.02
N ALA A 41 -3.37 6.08 19.17
CA ALA A 41 -4.42 5.10 19.38
C ALA A 41 -5.63 5.33 18.44
N LEU A 42 -5.96 6.58 18.15
CA LEU A 42 -6.98 6.93 17.16
C LEU A 42 -6.56 6.49 15.75
N THR A 43 -5.30 6.72 15.36
CA THR A 43 -4.73 6.28 14.07
C THR A 43 -4.76 4.76 13.93
N ASP A 44 -4.45 4.04 15.00
CA ASP A 44 -4.55 2.57 15.03
C ASP A 44 -6.00 2.08 14.88
N ALA A 45 -6.95 2.74 15.52
CA ALA A 45 -8.38 2.42 15.40
C ALA A 45 -8.90 2.68 13.97
N ILE A 46 -8.42 3.75 13.32
CA ILE A 46 -8.70 4.04 11.91
C ILE A 46 -8.09 2.96 11.01
N ALA A 47 -6.85 2.57 11.24
CA ALA A 47 -6.19 1.51 10.47
C ALA A 47 -6.89 0.16 10.59
N LYS A 48 -7.49 -0.15 11.74
CA LYS A 48 -8.32 -1.35 11.99
C LYS A 48 -9.74 -1.24 11.41
N GLY A 49 -10.16 -0.04 10.99
CA GLY A 49 -11.50 0.21 10.49
C GLY A 49 -12.59 0.28 11.60
N ALA A 50 -12.20 0.54 12.83
CA ALA A 50 -13.13 0.79 13.93
C ALA A 50 -13.67 2.23 13.94
N VAL A 51 -12.88 3.17 13.41
CA VAL A 51 -13.22 4.59 13.28
C VAL A 51 -12.96 5.04 11.85
N PHE A 52 -13.82 5.89 11.30
CA PHE A 52 -13.72 6.41 9.96
C PHE A 52 -13.75 7.94 9.98
N PRO A 53 -12.64 8.64 9.68
CA PRO A 53 -12.64 10.08 9.54
C PRO A 53 -13.44 10.50 8.31
N CYS A 54 -14.37 11.45 8.47
CA CYS A 54 -15.20 11.98 7.42
C CYS A 54 -14.94 13.47 7.25
N TYR A 55 -14.71 13.90 6.01
CA TYR A 55 -14.46 15.28 5.66
C TYR A 55 -15.55 15.80 4.72
N PHE A 56 -16.06 16.98 5.00
CA PHE A 56 -17.05 17.63 4.17
C PHE A 56 -16.38 18.80 3.43
N GLY A 57 -16.60 18.85 2.12
CA GLY A 57 -15.99 19.90 1.33
C GLY A 57 -16.56 20.00 -0.08
N SER A 58 -16.10 21.00 -0.81
CA SER A 58 -16.42 21.23 -2.21
C SER A 58 -15.15 21.22 -3.05
N ALA A 59 -14.91 20.16 -3.80
CA ALA A 59 -13.76 20.05 -4.68
C ALA A 59 -13.71 21.18 -5.73
N LEU A 60 -14.87 21.61 -6.23
CA LEU A 60 -14.98 22.69 -7.21
C LEU A 60 -14.54 24.04 -6.63
N LYS A 61 -14.88 24.30 -5.36
CA LYS A 61 -14.53 25.53 -4.65
C LYS A 61 -13.22 25.44 -3.88
N LEU A 62 -12.63 24.25 -3.81
CA LEU A 62 -11.47 23.92 -2.98
C LEU A 62 -11.68 24.09 -1.47
N GLU A 63 -12.95 24.15 -1.03
CA GLU A 63 -13.30 24.21 0.38
C GLU A 63 -13.14 22.82 1.02
N GLY A 64 -12.49 22.71 2.20
CA GLY A 64 -12.29 21.45 2.93
C GLY A 64 -11.26 20.49 2.30
N VAL A 65 -10.61 20.87 1.19
CA VAL A 65 -9.60 20.02 0.52
C VAL A 65 -8.29 19.99 1.32
N SER A 66 -7.89 21.11 1.91
CA SER A 66 -6.68 21.20 2.73
C SER A 66 -6.81 20.29 3.95
N GLU A 67 -7.92 20.42 4.68
CA GLU A 67 -8.24 19.62 5.87
C GLU A 67 -8.30 18.13 5.57
N PHE A 68 -8.82 17.75 4.39
CA PHE A 68 -8.81 16.36 3.93
C PHE A 68 -7.39 15.84 3.66
N LEU A 69 -6.53 16.65 3.02
CA LEU A 69 -5.15 16.27 2.74
C LEU A 69 -4.33 16.16 4.03
N ASP A 70 -4.50 17.09 4.95
CA ASP A 70 -3.88 17.06 6.28
C ASP A 70 -4.32 15.81 7.07
N GLY A 71 -5.60 15.47 6.98
CA GLY A 71 -6.14 14.25 7.58
C GLY A 71 -5.58 12.97 6.95
N LEU A 72 -5.37 12.94 5.63
CA LEU A 72 -4.71 11.82 4.97
C LEU A 72 -3.27 11.65 5.45
N GLU A 73 -2.51 12.74 5.57
CA GLU A 73 -1.14 12.69 6.07
C GLU A 73 -1.09 12.21 7.53
N ARG A 74 -1.99 12.73 8.37
CA ARG A 74 -2.04 12.44 9.80
C ARG A 74 -2.45 11.01 10.12
N TYR A 75 -3.48 10.48 9.45
CA TYR A 75 -4.10 9.19 9.79
C TYR A 75 -3.71 8.04 8.88
N THR A 76 -2.87 8.27 7.85
CA THR A 76 -2.40 7.17 6.99
C THR A 76 -1.07 6.64 7.48
N GLN A 77 -1.08 5.38 7.90
CA GLN A 77 0.16 4.69 8.27
C GLN A 77 0.89 4.19 7.02
N VAL A 78 2.19 4.42 6.95
CA VAL A 78 3.04 3.82 5.92
C VAL A 78 3.26 2.36 6.32
N PRO A 79 2.90 1.39 5.47
CA PRO A 79 3.13 -0.01 5.76
C PRO A 79 4.62 -0.30 5.94
N ASP A 80 4.97 -1.12 6.94
CA ASP A 80 6.31 -1.66 7.05
C ASP A 80 6.51 -2.75 5.99
N TYR A 81 7.44 -2.49 5.07
CA TYR A 81 7.70 -3.40 3.97
C TYR A 81 8.86 -4.35 4.30
N PRO A 82 8.66 -5.67 4.16
CA PRO A 82 9.73 -6.64 4.38
C PRO A 82 10.89 -6.43 3.40
N LYS A 83 12.11 -6.76 3.85
CA LYS A 83 13.33 -6.62 3.04
C LYS A 83 13.37 -7.56 1.83
N GLY A 84 12.67 -8.69 1.88
CA GLY A 84 12.56 -9.64 0.78
C GLY A 84 11.71 -9.08 -0.36
N PHE A 85 12.09 -9.36 -1.61
CA PHE A 85 11.33 -8.93 -2.78
C PHE A 85 9.92 -9.53 -2.77
N ARG A 86 8.92 -8.66 -2.88
CA ARG A 86 7.52 -9.01 -3.06
C ARG A 86 6.86 -7.97 -3.98
N ALA A 87 6.05 -8.45 -4.90
CA ALA A 87 5.27 -7.58 -5.77
C ALA A 87 3.89 -8.16 -6.03
N LYS A 88 2.91 -7.30 -6.22
CA LYS A 88 1.54 -7.65 -6.58
C LYS A 88 1.22 -7.04 -7.93
N VAL A 89 0.99 -7.90 -8.93
CA VAL A 89 0.50 -7.49 -10.25
C VAL A 89 -0.98 -7.20 -10.14
N PHE A 90 -1.45 -6.09 -10.69
CA PHE A 90 -2.85 -5.71 -10.63
C PHE A 90 -3.46 -5.35 -11.99
N LYS A 91 -2.61 -5.13 -13.03
CA LYS A 91 -3.09 -4.80 -14.37
C LYS A 91 -2.08 -5.24 -15.43
N ILE A 92 -2.58 -5.64 -16.59
CA ILE A 92 -1.81 -5.82 -17.82
C ILE A 92 -2.43 -4.92 -18.88
N SER A 93 -1.60 -4.20 -19.62
CA SER A 93 -2.00 -3.35 -20.75
C SER A 93 -0.97 -3.44 -21.87
N HIS A 94 -1.24 -2.77 -22.98
CA HIS A 94 -0.27 -2.58 -24.05
C HIS A 94 -0.08 -1.08 -24.25
N ASP A 95 1.16 -0.68 -24.59
CA ASP A 95 1.43 0.70 -24.99
C ASP A 95 1.00 0.93 -26.46
N GLU A 96 1.17 2.16 -26.95
CA GLU A 96 0.81 2.55 -28.33
C GLU A 96 1.57 1.77 -29.39
N GLN A 97 2.70 1.18 -29.04
CA GLN A 97 3.54 0.36 -29.91
C GLN A 97 3.19 -1.14 -29.83
N GLY A 98 2.16 -1.50 -29.04
CA GLY A 98 1.76 -2.87 -28.81
C GLY A 98 2.62 -3.62 -27.80
N THR A 99 3.54 -2.95 -27.11
CA THR A 99 4.39 -3.57 -26.10
C THR A 99 3.59 -3.89 -24.85
N ARG A 100 3.69 -5.10 -24.34
CA ARG A 100 3.01 -5.53 -23.13
C ARG A 100 3.60 -4.85 -21.90
N LEU A 101 2.74 -4.22 -21.12
CA LEU A 101 3.06 -3.59 -19.85
C LEU A 101 2.40 -4.35 -18.70
N THR A 102 3.20 -4.85 -17.77
CA THR A 102 2.73 -5.46 -16.53
C THR A 102 2.84 -4.45 -15.40
N TRP A 103 1.68 -4.06 -14.87
CA TRP A 103 1.57 -3.09 -13.78
C TRP A 103 1.62 -3.81 -12.45
N LEU A 104 2.51 -3.35 -11.59
CA LEU A 104 2.72 -3.96 -10.28
C LEU A 104 2.97 -2.91 -9.19
N LYS A 105 2.61 -3.27 -7.97
CA LYS A 105 2.99 -2.57 -6.75
C LYS A 105 4.03 -3.42 -6.02
N LEU A 106 5.17 -2.83 -5.70
CA LEU A 106 6.15 -3.49 -4.84
C LEU A 106 5.65 -3.46 -3.40
N THR A 107 5.60 -4.63 -2.78
CA THR A 107 5.18 -4.83 -1.38
C THR A 107 6.32 -5.35 -0.50
N GLY A 108 7.54 -5.36 -1.02
CA GLY A 108 8.76 -5.71 -0.30
C GLY A 108 10.00 -5.58 -1.18
N GLY A 109 11.13 -5.30 -0.56
CA GLY A 109 12.44 -5.25 -1.21
C GLY A 109 12.58 -4.21 -2.32
N THR A 110 13.38 -4.54 -3.31
CA THR A 110 13.70 -3.68 -4.46
C THR A 110 13.62 -4.46 -5.78
N LEU A 111 13.32 -3.77 -6.85
CA LEU A 111 13.34 -4.30 -8.22
C LEU A 111 14.26 -3.45 -9.08
N ALA A 112 15.23 -4.07 -9.74
CA ALA A 112 16.14 -3.41 -10.68
C ALA A 112 15.91 -3.90 -12.10
N VAL A 113 16.26 -3.07 -13.08
CA VAL A 113 16.33 -3.45 -14.48
C VAL A 113 17.31 -4.61 -14.66
N LYS A 114 17.03 -5.51 -15.59
CA LYS A 114 17.79 -6.75 -15.87
C LYS A 114 17.68 -7.83 -14.78
N THR A 115 16.90 -7.62 -13.73
CA THR A 115 16.59 -8.68 -12.78
C THR A 115 15.71 -9.75 -13.45
N THR A 116 16.00 -11.01 -13.16
CA THR A 116 15.16 -12.12 -13.60
C THR A 116 14.12 -12.40 -12.51
N LEU A 117 12.87 -12.35 -12.89
CA LEU A 117 11.73 -12.73 -12.06
C LEU A 117 11.29 -14.13 -12.42
N SER A 118 10.94 -14.93 -11.43
CA SER A 118 10.41 -16.28 -11.64
C SER A 118 9.19 -16.52 -10.76
N GLY A 119 8.30 -17.36 -11.25
CA GLY A 119 7.13 -17.81 -10.50
C GLY A 119 6.91 -19.28 -10.70
N HIS A 120 6.29 -19.92 -9.71
CA HIS A 120 5.92 -21.35 -9.73
C HIS A 120 7.09 -22.30 -10.06
N PRO A 121 8.26 -22.20 -9.40
CA PRO A 121 9.44 -22.97 -9.79
C PRO A 121 9.25 -24.50 -9.74
N ASP A 122 8.26 -24.96 -8.99
CA ASP A 122 8.02 -26.39 -8.74
C ASP A 122 6.78 -26.94 -9.48
N THR A 123 6.23 -26.21 -10.45
CA THR A 123 5.04 -26.61 -11.21
C THR A 123 5.30 -26.57 -12.72
N GLU A 124 4.40 -27.22 -13.50
CA GLU A 124 4.43 -27.18 -14.97
C GLU A 124 4.23 -25.76 -15.51
N ASP A 125 3.65 -24.85 -14.71
CA ASP A 125 3.45 -23.43 -15.02
C ASP A 125 4.64 -22.55 -14.61
N ALA A 126 5.82 -23.13 -14.40
CA ALA A 126 7.02 -22.37 -14.07
C ALA A 126 7.36 -21.38 -15.17
N TRP A 127 7.61 -20.14 -14.78
CA TRP A 127 8.00 -19.09 -15.69
C TRP A 127 9.21 -18.32 -15.17
N SER A 128 10.00 -17.80 -16.09
CA SER A 128 11.15 -16.95 -15.78
C SER A 128 11.24 -15.85 -16.82
N GLU A 129 11.22 -14.59 -16.39
CA GLU A 129 11.26 -13.44 -17.27
C GLU A 129 12.23 -12.38 -16.76
N LYS A 130 12.89 -11.72 -17.71
CA LYS A 130 13.82 -10.63 -17.44
C LYS A 130 13.10 -9.30 -17.52
N VAL A 131 13.37 -8.42 -16.56
CA VAL A 131 12.86 -7.05 -16.56
C VAL A 131 13.72 -6.19 -17.48
N ASP A 132 13.18 -5.77 -18.61
CA ASP A 132 13.92 -4.95 -19.57
C ASP A 132 13.88 -3.46 -19.23
N GLN A 133 12.71 -2.96 -18.84
CA GLN A 133 12.51 -1.57 -18.47
C GLN A 133 11.49 -1.44 -17.37
N ILE A 134 11.73 -0.51 -16.45
CA ILE A 134 10.79 -0.12 -15.40
C ILE A 134 10.33 1.30 -15.70
N ARG A 135 9.00 1.52 -15.75
CA ARG A 135 8.38 2.80 -16.04
C ARG A 135 7.54 3.25 -14.84
N ILE A 136 7.80 4.45 -14.34
CA ILE A 136 6.97 5.12 -13.33
C ILE A 136 6.11 6.13 -14.06
N TYR A 137 4.80 5.97 -13.97
CA TYR A 137 3.83 6.84 -14.66
C TYR A 137 3.37 7.98 -13.75
N SER A 138 3.27 9.18 -14.34
CA SER A 138 2.61 10.34 -13.76
C SER A 138 1.64 10.88 -14.81
N GLY A 139 0.36 10.53 -14.69
CA GLY A 139 -0.62 10.75 -15.74
C GLY A 139 -0.29 9.96 -17.02
N ALA A 140 -0.26 10.64 -18.17
CA ALA A 140 0.07 10.03 -19.48
C ALA A 140 1.58 9.86 -19.74
N LYS A 141 2.41 10.54 -18.94
CA LYS A 141 3.88 10.50 -19.13
C LYS A 141 4.51 9.49 -18.17
N PHE A 142 5.63 8.93 -18.59
CA PHE A 142 6.41 8.05 -17.72
C PHE A 142 7.88 8.45 -17.67
N THR A 143 8.52 8.09 -16.58
CA THR A 143 9.97 8.18 -16.37
C THR A 143 10.53 6.77 -16.25
N ALA A 144 11.60 6.48 -16.99
CA ALA A 144 12.31 5.21 -16.87
C ALA A 144 13.15 5.21 -15.59
N ALA A 145 13.00 4.17 -14.78
CA ALA A 145 13.77 3.98 -13.55
C ALA A 145 14.72 2.79 -13.69
N GLN A 146 15.93 2.90 -13.14
CA GLN A 146 16.87 1.78 -13.06
C GLN A 146 16.54 0.82 -11.94
N GLN A 147 15.97 1.34 -10.86
CA GLN A 147 15.57 0.59 -9.67
C GLN A 147 14.38 1.27 -8.99
N VAL A 148 13.52 0.47 -8.39
CA VAL A 148 12.38 0.91 -7.58
C VAL A 148 12.34 0.13 -6.27
N THR A 149 11.79 0.76 -5.23
CA THR A 149 11.70 0.19 -3.88
C THR A 149 10.27 -0.15 -3.51
N ALA A 150 10.10 -0.90 -2.43
CA ALA A 150 8.78 -1.21 -1.86
C ALA A 150 7.93 0.05 -1.64
N GLY A 151 6.61 -0.07 -1.85
CA GLY A 151 5.66 1.04 -1.87
C GLY A 151 5.44 1.64 -3.26
N THR A 152 6.38 1.47 -4.19
CA THR A 152 6.29 2.04 -5.54
C THR A 152 5.30 1.25 -6.41
N VAL A 153 4.50 1.98 -7.20
CA VAL A 153 3.70 1.46 -8.31
C VAL A 153 4.43 1.75 -9.61
N CYS A 154 4.66 0.72 -10.41
CA CYS A 154 5.36 0.85 -11.69
C CYS A 154 4.80 -0.11 -12.72
N ALA A 155 5.10 0.16 -13.99
CA ALA A 155 4.90 -0.78 -15.09
C ALA A 155 6.26 -1.32 -15.56
N MET A 156 6.32 -2.61 -15.82
CA MET A 156 7.51 -3.20 -16.45
C MET A 156 7.18 -3.72 -17.83
N ASN A 157 8.15 -3.56 -18.71
CA ASN A 157 8.14 -4.15 -20.03
C ASN A 157 8.78 -5.54 -19.96
N GLN A 158 8.19 -6.51 -20.63
CA GLN A 158 8.64 -7.90 -20.68
C GLN A 158 8.68 -8.36 -22.13
N THR A 159 9.71 -9.10 -22.48
CA THR A 159 9.97 -9.52 -23.86
C THR A 159 9.20 -10.77 -24.27
N GLN A 160 8.72 -11.57 -23.32
CA GLN A 160 8.08 -12.85 -23.60
C GLN A 160 6.60 -12.90 -23.16
N LYS A 161 5.85 -13.77 -23.85
CA LYS A 161 4.45 -14.06 -23.55
C LYS A 161 4.37 -15.05 -22.39
N SER A 162 4.41 -14.60 -21.15
CA SER A 162 4.03 -15.46 -20.05
C SER A 162 2.52 -15.75 -20.07
N PRO A 163 2.08 -16.95 -19.62
CA PRO A 163 0.67 -17.32 -19.57
C PRO A 163 -0.16 -16.35 -18.71
N SER A 164 -1.44 -16.31 -18.95
CA SER A 164 -2.41 -15.40 -18.34
C SER A 164 -2.25 -15.25 -16.83
N TRP A 165 -1.92 -14.05 -16.38
CA TRP A 165 -1.75 -13.65 -14.99
C TRP A 165 -3.09 -13.51 -14.25
N ASN A 166 -3.89 -14.54 -14.21
CA ASN A 166 -5.18 -14.54 -13.49
C ASN A 166 -5.06 -14.81 -12.00
N GLN A 167 -3.85 -14.89 -11.45
CA GLN A 167 -3.66 -15.16 -10.02
C GLN A 167 -2.76 -14.11 -9.39
N PHE A 168 -3.26 -13.49 -8.33
CA PHE A 168 -2.55 -12.60 -7.41
C PHE A 168 -1.51 -13.39 -6.61
N LEU A 169 -0.37 -13.69 -7.19
CA LEU A 169 0.67 -14.47 -6.54
C LEU A 169 1.88 -13.62 -6.19
N PRO A 170 2.50 -13.87 -5.04
CA PRO A 170 3.75 -13.22 -4.69
C PRO A 170 4.84 -13.67 -5.66
N ILE A 171 5.32 -12.75 -6.48
CA ILE A 171 6.47 -12.98 -7.37
C ILE A 171 7.72 -13.05 -6.50
N ARG A 172 8.51 -14.10 -6.66
CA ARG A 172 9.83 -14.22 -6.03
C ARG A 172 10.90 -13.73 -7.00
N CYS A 173 11.90 -13.04 -6.48
CA CYS A 173 13.11 -12.70 -7.24
C CYS A 173 14.18 -13.75 -6.98
N SER A 174 14.68 -14.39 -8.01
CA SER A 174 15.89 -15.21 -7.94
C SER A 174 17.11 -14.29 -8.11
N CYS A 175 17.48 -13.58 -7.04
CA CYS A 175 18.73 -12.80 -7.03
C CYS A 175 19.85 -13.69 -6.49
N PRO A 176 20.99 -13.90 -7.21
CA PRO A 176 22.07 -14.79 -6.76
C PRO A 176 22.88 -14.25 -5.59
N ARG A 177 22.51 -13.13 -4.98
CA ARG A 177 23.18 -12.52 -3.83
C ARG A 177 22.23 -12.04 -2.74
N ALA A 178 21.43 -12.96 -2.18
CA ALA A 178 20.83 -12.72 -0.86
C ALA A 178 21.49 -13.65 0.13
N PRO A 179 21.96 -13.18 1.30
CA PRO A 179 22.45 -14.08 2.34
C PRO A 179 21.31 -14.99 2.75
N THR A 180 21.62 -16.26 2.82
CA THR A 180 20.77 -17.38 3.22
C THR A 180 19.93 -17.03 4.45
N CYS A 181 18.64 -16.90 4.28
CA CYS A 181 17.69 -17.06 5.37
C CYS A 181 17.57 -18.57 5.65
N THR A 182 18.38 -19.06 6.59
CA THR A 182 18.19 -20.36 7.23
C THR A 182 16.85 -20.36 7.95
N GLY A 183 16.09 -21.42 7.67
CA GLY A 183 14.71 -21.58 8.05
C GLY A 183 14.43 -21.49 9.56
N ARG A 184 13.21 -21.00 9.83
CA ARG A 184 12.35 -21.56 10.88
C ARG A 184 10.93 -21.51 10.37
N SER A 185 10.31 -22.69 10.40
CA SER A 185 8.90 -22.93 10.17
C SER A 185 8.05 -22.07 11.10
N CYS A 186 7.05 -21.37 10.55
CA CYS A 186 5.91 -20.91 11.33
C CYS A 186 4.82 -21.95 11.20
N SER A 187 4.50 -22.56 12.34
CA SER A 187 3.26 -23.27 12.58
C SER A 187 2.10 -22.31 12.58
#